data_913c5e2b36e1c3223c80d413ee89cf25
#
_entry.id   913c5e2b36e1c3223c80d413ee89cf25
#
_cell.length_a   1.000
_cell.length_b   1.000
_cell.length_c   1.000
_cell.angle_alpha   90.00
_cell.angle_beta   90.00
_cell.angle_gamma   90.00
#
_symmetry.space_group_name_H-M   'P 1'
#
loop_
_entity.id
_entity.type
_entity.pdbx_description
1 polymer ?
#
loop_
_entity_poly.entity_id
_entity_poly.type
_entity_poly.pdbx_seq_one_letter_code
_entity_poly.pdbx_strand_id
1 'polypeptide(L)'
;GRGGIGTVFRDKKIKAIVAKIDGVKGNLNNVVDLKPIMEKGKKFNAEMREFDDDQAEMRTKGTAHLTNVMNDYDLFPTNNFRFGSHPDAEKVHSEVYKKFFTQGIPDGCWIGCNMSCAKGVDNYLLRTGPYAGDRVIVDGPEYETAASLGSCAGIFNPDFTIEANFYCDTYGICTITWGTILGFVMECYEEGILNDERTGGLKLNFGNADTAMELLHMLAKGEGFGVTAGLGVRAMKLMFGEKGWGDPKFLFDIAMENKGLEYSQYVSKESLAQQGGYALTNK
;
A
#
# COMPACT_ATOMS: atom_id res chain seq x y z
N GLY A 1 7.57 -7.55 0.94
CA GLY A 1 6.73 -7.22 2.07
C GLY A 1 7.53 -6.65 3.24
N ARG A 2 6.84 -6.00 4.14
CA ARG A 2 7.43 -5.42 5.35
C ARG A 2 7.94 -6.54 6.26
N GLY A 3 9.17 -6.40 6.79
CA GLY A 3 9.86 -7.43 7.59
C GLY A 3 10.91 -8.25 6.83
N GLY A 4 11.02 -8.12 5.51
CA GLY A 4 12.09 -8.69 4.70
C GLY A 4 12.06 -10.22 4.52
N ILE A 5 10.94 -10.88 4.82
CA ILE A 5 10.80 -12.34 4.74
C ILE A 5 11.02 -12.85 3.30
N GLY A 6 10.57 -12.12 2.28
CA GLY A 6 10.81 -12.47 0.88
C GLY A 6 12.30 -12.58 0.55
N THR A 7 13.15 -11.75 1.14
CA THR A 7 14.61 -11.82 0.99
C THR A 7 15.16 -13.11 1.59
N VAL A 8 14.64 -13.55 2.74
CA VAL A 8 15.01 -14.83 3.36
C VAL A 8 14.62 -16.01 2.45
N PHE A 9 13.41 -15.98 1.86
CA PHE A 9 12.97 -16.99 0.90
C PHE A 9 13.91 -17.08 -0.29
N ARG A 10 14.28 -15.93 -0.87
CA ARG A 10 15.22 -15.87 -1.99
C ARG A 10 16.59 -16.44 -1.63
N ASP A 11 17.15 -16.04 -0.49
CA ASP A 11 18.46 -16.51 0.00
C ASP A 11 18.46 -18.03 0.23
N LYS A 12 17.40 -18.54 0.82
CA LYS A 12 17.17 -19.96 1.06
C LYS A 12 16.71 -20.74 -0.19
N LYS A 13 16.49 -20.06 -1.32
CA LYS A 13 15.97 -20.65 -2.57
C LYS A 13 14.62 -21.36 -2.39
N ILE A 14 13.77 -20.88 -1.47
CA ILE A 14 12.43 -21.42 -1.23
C ILE A 14 11.48 -20.79 -2.23
N LYS A 15 10.77 -21.61 -3.02
CA LYS A 15 9.79 -21.16 -4.00
C LYS A 15 8.39 -20.98 -3.40
N ALA A 16 8.00 -21.88 -2.51
CA ALA A 16 6.70 -21.87 -1.87
C ALA A 16 6.72 -22.69 -0.57
N ILE A 17 5.79 -22.38 0.32
CA ILE A 17 5.40 -23.22 1.45
C ILE A 17 3.95 -23.62 1.23
N VAL A 18 3.69 -24.92 1.24
CA VAL A 18 2.34 -25.47 1.11
C VAL A 18 1.91 -26.07 2.43
N ALA A 19 0.84 -25.53 3.02
CA ALA A 19 0.18 -26.11 4.18
C ALA A 19 -1.03 -26.93 3.72
N LYS A 20 -0.98 -28.24 3.97
CA LYS A 20 -2.13 -29.12 3.71
C LYS A 20 -2.82 -29.44 5.04
N ILE A 21 -4.10 -29.11 5.13
CA ILE A 21 -4.91 -29.35 6.33
C ILE A 21 -5.96 -30.40 5.98
N ASP A 22 -5.92 -31.54 6.68
CA ASP A 22 -6.86 -32.63 6.48
C ASP A 22 -8.12 -32.44 7.34
N GLY A 23 -8.99 -31.57 6.87
CA GLY A 23 -10.32 -31.37 7.44
C GLY A 23 -10.38 -30.49 8.68
N VAL A 24 -11.54 -29.93 8.93
CA VAL A 24 -11.84 -29.08 10.09
C VAL A 24 -12.49 -29.94 11.15
N LYS A 25 -11.76 -30.86 11.76
CA LYS A 25 -12.26 -31.65 12.89
C LYS A 25 -11.50 -31.24 14.16
N GLY A 26 -12.22 -30.76 15.16
CA GLY A 26 -11.69 -30.47 16.48
C GLY A 26 -11.22 -29.01 16.64
N ASN A 27 -10.34 -28.82 17.60
CA ASN A 27 -9.82 -27.51 17.99
C ASN A 27 -8.65 -27.08 17.07
N LEU A 28 -8.93 -26.28 16.07
CA LEU A 28 -7.95 -25.80 15.09
C LEU A 28 -6.77 -25.04 15.70
N ASN A 29 -7.00 -24.37 16.83
CA ASN A 29 -6.00 -23.49 17.44
C ASN A 29 -5.31 -24.13 18.66
N ASN A 30 -5.59 -25.38 18.96
CA ASN A 30 -4.98 -26.11 20.09
C ASN A 30 -5.10 -25.35 21.42
N VAL A 31 -6.22 -24.66 21.66
CA VAL A 31 -6.43 -23.91 22.89
C VAL A 31 -6.66 -24.85 24.06
N VAL A 32 -6.13 -24.50 25.23
CA VAL A 32 -6.22 -25.31 26.46
C VAL A 32 -7.67 -25.44 26.93
N ASP A 33 -8.44 -24.34 26.86
CA ASP A 33 -9.86 -24.34 27.20
C ASP A 33 -10.63 -23.54 26.14
N LEU A 34 -11.46 -24.20 25.35
CA LEU A 34 -12.24 -23.64 24.28
C LEU A 34 -13.47 -22.87 24.79
N LYS A 35 -14.03 -23.27 25.95
CA LYS A 35 -15.30 -22.73 26.44
C LYS A 35 -15.26 -21.23 26.73
N PRO A 36 -14.29 -20.68 27.47
CA PRO A 36 -14.18 -19.24 27.70
C PRO A 36 -13.99 -18.45 26.41
N ILE A 37 -13.25 -19.00 25.45
CA ILE A 37 -13.01 -18.36 24.15
C ILE A 37 -14.29 -18.27 23.34
N MET A 38 -15.08 -19.35 23.30
CA MET A 38 -16.38 -19.36 22.63
C MET A 38 -17.38 -18.39 23.27
N GLU A 39 -17.41 -18.31 24.61
CA GLU A 39 -18.27 -17.36 25.32
C GLU A 39 -17.92 -15.90 25.01
N LYS A 40 -16.61 -15.56 25.02
CA LYS A 40 -16.14 -14.22 24.67
C LYS A 40 -16.39 -13.92 23.19
N GLY A 41 -16.14 -14.87 22.31
CA GLY A 41 -16.41 -14.72 20.88
C GLY A 41 -17.90 -14.45 20.59
N LYS A 42 -18.82 -15.17 21.26
CA LYS A 42 -20.26 -14.91 21.16
C LYS A 42 -20.62 -13.49 21.62
N LYS A 43 -20.02 -13.03 22.75
CA LYS A 43 -20.25 -11.67 23.26
C LYS A 43 -19.80 -10.62 22.23
N PHE A 44 -18.55 -10.71 21.74
CA PHE A 44 -18.03 -9.75 20.75
C PHE A 44 -18.80 -9.79 19.43
N ASN A 45 -19.26 -10.96 18.99
CA ASN A 45 -20.13 -11.07 17.83
C ASN A 45 -21.47 -10.35 18.01
N ALA A 46 -22.05 -10.42 19.22
CA ALA A 46 -23.27 -9.68 19.51
C ALA A 46 -23.03 -8.18 19.49
N GLU A 47 -21.98 -7.70 20.14
CA GLU A 47 -21.59 -6.28 20.15
C GLU A 47 -21.37 -5.73 18.72
N MET A 48 -20.67 -6.48 17.84
CA MET A 48 -20.45 -6.03 16.46
C MET A 48 -21.74 -5.96 15.61
N ARG A 49 -22.78 -6.69 15.98
CA ARG A 49 -24.09 -6.59 15.29
C ARG A 49 -24.89 -5.35 15.69
N GLU A 50 -24.50 -4.74 16.79
CA GLU A 50 -25.11 -3.51 17.31
C GLU A 50 -24.39 -2.25 16.84
N PHE A 51 -23.35 -2.37 16.01
CA PHE A 51 -22.64 -1.24 15.42
C PHE A 51 -23.59 -0.39 14.60
N ASP A 52 -23.52 0.93 14.81
CA ASP A 52 -24.12 1.92 13.93
C ASP A 52 -23.40 1.95 12.56
N ASP A 53 -23.92 2.77 11.65
CA ASP A 53 -23.39 2.84 10.29
C ASP A 53 -21.92 3.27 10.24
N ASP A 54 -21.51 4.20 11.10
CA ASP A 54 -20.11 4.70 11.15
C ASP A 54 -19.17 3.61 11.66
N GLN A 55 -19.57 2.91 12.74
CA GLN A 55 -18.80 1.78 13.28
C GLN A 55 -18.73 0.60 12.28
N ALA A 56 -19.77 0.43 11.47
CA ALA A 56 -19.85 -0.61 10.47
C ALA A 56 -19.02 -0.34 9.21
N GLU A 57 -18.52 0.88 9.00
CA GLU A 57 -17.77 1.25 7.79
C GLU A 57 -16.55 0.39 7.52
N MET A 58 -15.78 0.06 8.57
CA MET A 58 -14.63 -0.84 8.45
C MET A 58 -15.04 -2.21 7.86
N ARG A 59 -16.21 -2.72 8.23
CA ARG A 59 -16.74 -3.99 7.75
C ARG A 59 -17.34 -3.89 6.36
N THR A 60 -18.04 -2.80 6.04
CA THR A 60 -18.79 -2.61 4.79
C THR A 60 -17.94 -2.08 3.64
N LYS A 61 -17.01 -1.17 3.96
CA LYS A 61 -16.13 -0.50 2.98
C LYS A 61 -14.68 -0.94 3.08
N GLY A 62 -14.32 -1.70 4.14
CA GLY A 62 -12.93 -2.08 4.42
C GLY A 62 -12.12 -0.91 4.95
N THR A 63 -10.80 -1.09 5.01
CA THR A 63 -9.88 -0.04 5.47
C THR A 63 -9.86 1.18 4.55
N ALA A 64 -10.35 1.06 3.30
CA ALA A 64 -10.49 2.20 2.39
C ALA A 64 -11.35 3.34 2.97
N HIS A 65 -12.22 3.07 3.97
CA HIS A 65 -12.98 4.12 4.66
C HIS A 65 -12.07 5.18 5.32
N LEU A 66 -10.83 4.81 5.66
CA LEU A 66 -9.87 5.74 6.24
C LEU A 66 -9.41 6.83 5.26
N THR A 67 -9.60 6.68 3.96
CA THR A 67 -9.25 7.74 2.99
C THR A 67 -10.00 9.03 3.28
N ASN A 68 -11.30 8.90 3.57
CA ASN A 68 -12.16 10.04 3.92
C ASN A 68 -11.69 10.67 5.24
N VAL A 69 -11.60 9.84 6.27
CA VAL A 69 -11.24 10.27 7.62
C VAL A 69 -9.87 10.97 7.63
N MET A 70 -8.88 10.37 6.97
CA MET A 70 -7.53 10.96 6.93
C MET A 70 -7.50 12.27 6.14
N ASN A 71 -8.24 12.40 5.05
CA ASN A 71 -8.34 13.64 4.29
C ASN A 71 -9.01 14.75 5.11
N ASP A 72 -10.07 14.43 5.82
CA ASP A 72 -10.83 15.40 6.65
C ASP A 72 -10.01 15.95 7.81
N TYR A 73 -9.11 15.14 8.37
CA TYR A 73 -8.20 15.53 9.45
C TYR A 73 -6.83 16.02 8.98
N ASP A 74 -6.61 16.20 7.67
CA ASP A 74 -5.34 16.64 7.10
C ASP A 74 -4.17 15.67 7.44
N LEU A 75 -4.48 14.38 7.42
CA LEU A 75 -3.54 13.26 7.71
C LEU A 75 -3.32 12.33 6.52
N PHE A 76 -3.89 12.66 5.34
CA PHE A 76 -3.83 11.87 4.12
C PHE A 76 -2.59 12.23 3.30
N PRO A 77 -1.54 11.40 3.26
CA PRO A 77 -0.29 11.75 2.59
C PRO A 77 -0.52 12.05 1.11
N THR A 78 -0.14 13.24 0.70
CA THR A 78 -0.30 13.71 -0.67
C THR A 78 1.00 14.29 -1.19
N ASN A 79 1.36 13.93 -2.42
CA ASN A 79 2.58 14.39 -3.09
C ASN A 79 3.83 14.22 -2.20
N ASN A 80 4.19 12.97 -1.92
CA ASN A 80 5.31 12.60 -1.05
C ASN A 80 5.23 13.22 0.35
N PHE A 81 4.05 13.16 0.99
CA PHE A 81 3.80 13.70 2.34
C PHE A 81 3.91 15.24 2.48
N ARG A 82 4.01 15.98 1.38
CA ARG A 82 4.04 17.45 1.42
C ARG A 82 2.74 18.05 1.96
N PHE A 83 1.62 17.38 1.69
CA PHE A 83 0.30 17.80 2.13
C PHE A 83 -0.39 16.66 2.86
N GLY A 84 -1.32 16.99 3.73
CA GLY A 84 -2.14 16.03 4.49
C GLY A 84 -3.56 15.87 3.94
N SER A 85 -3.93 16.63 2.92
CA SER A 85 -5.24 16.60 2.28
C SER A 85 -5.17 17.08 0.83
N HIS A 86 -6.19 16.76 0.04
CA HIS A 86 -6.32 17.22 -1.35
C HIS A 86 -7.79 17.30 -1.77
N PRO A 87 -8.20 18.32 -2.54
CA PRO A 87 -9.57 18.42 -3.03
C PRO A 87 -10.00 17.24 -3.91
N ASP A 88 -9.08 16.65 -4.67
CA ASP A 88 -9.37 15.47 -5.50
C ASP A 88 -9.47 14.15 -4.70
N ALA A 89 -9.26 14.16 -3.39
CA ALA A 89 -9.39 12.96 -2.55
C ALA A 89 -10.77 12.30 -2.68
N GLU A 90 -11.83 13.09 -2.97
CA GLU A 90 -13.17 12.57 -3.24
C GLU A 90 -13.22 11.53 -4.37
N LYS A 91 -12.28 11.60 -5.35
CA LYS A 91 -12.17 10.65 -6.46
C LYS A 91 -11.69 9.26 -6.02
N VAL A 92 -11.09 9.18 -4.84
CA VAL A 92 -10.55 7.95 -4.23
C VAL A 92 -11.13 7.70 -2.83
N HIS A 93 -12.30 8.28 -2.54
CA HIS A 93 -13.04 8.00 -1.32
C HIS A 93 -13.52 6.54 -1.29
N SER A 94 -13.78 6.05 -0.09
CA SER A 94 -14.28 4.69 0.14
C SER A 94 -15.55 4.36 -0.65
N GLU A 95 -16.44 5.34 -0.88
CA GLU A 95 -17.64 5.16 -1.70
C GLU A 95 -17.33 4.92 -3.17
N VAL A 96 -16.19 5.39 -3.66
CA VAL A 96 -15.72 5.10 -5.02
C VAL A 96 -15.18 3.67 -5.09
N TYR A 97 -14.31 3.27 -4.19
CA TYR A 97 -13.79 1.90 -4.12
C TYR A 97 -14.89 0.87 -3.89
N LYS A 98 -15.89 1.18 -3.05
CA LYS A 98 -17.04 0.31 -2.81
C LYS A 98 -17.79 -0.10 -4.09
N LYS A 99 -17.76 0.75 -5.13
CA LYS A 99 -18.38 0.42 -6.43
C LYS A 99 -17.62 -0.67 -7.20
N PHE A 100 -16.33 -0.84 -6.92
CA PHE A 100 -15.49 -1.88 -7.51
C PHE A 100 -15.53 -3.17 -6.70
N PHE A 101 -15.74 -3.09 -5.38
CA PHE A 101 -15.76 -4.26 -4.53
C PHE A 101 -16.91 -5.19 -4.88
N THR A 102 -16.58 -6.42 -5.20
CA THR A 102 -17.53 -7.44 -5.70
C THR A 102 -17.85 -8.53 -4.68
N GLN A 103 -17.20 -8.47 -3.52
CA GLN A 103 -17.44 -9.46 -2.48
C GLN A 103 -18.80 -9.24 -1.82
N GLY A 104 -19.72 -10.18 -2.05
CA GLY A 104 -21.00 -10.23 -1.37
C GLY A 104 -20.90 -10.73 0.09
N ILE A 105 -19.83 -11.42 0.42
CA ILE A 105 -19.56 -11.96 1.75
C ILE A 105 -18.35 -11.21 2.32
N PRO A 106 -18.42 -10.69 3.56
CA PRO A 106 -17.28 -10.08 4.21
C PRO A 106 -16.09 -11.04 4.26
N ASP A 107 -14.91 -10.58 3.87
CA ASP A 107 -13.68 -11.34 3.89
C ASP A 107 -12.76 -10.90 5.03
N GLY A 108 -11.93 -11.78 5.51
CA GLY A 108 -11.04 -11.54 6.64
C GLY A 108 -9.71 -12.26 6.46
N CYS A 109 -8.66 -11.69 7.05
CA CYS A 109 -7.30 -12.23 7.01
C CYS A 109 -7.14 -13.59 7.69
N TRP A 110 -8.13 -14.06 8.43
CA TRP A 110 -8.18 -15.41 9.00
C TRP A 110 -9.63 -15.85 9.26
N ILE A 111 -9.82 -17.15 9.38
CA ILE A 111 -11.12 -17.74 9.66
C ILE A 111 -11.64 -17.31 11.06
N GLY A 112 -12.84 -16.78 11.13
CA GLY A 112 -13.45 -16.31 12.37
C GLY A 112 -13.24 -14.82 12.67
N CYS A 113 -12.59 -14.05 11.80
CA CYS A 113 -12.55 -12.60 11.90
C CYS A 113 -13.89 -11.98 11.49
N ASN A 114 -14.64 -11.47 12.47
CA ASN A 114 -15.96 -10.90 12.21
C ASN A 114 -15.93 -9.43 11.77
N MET A 115 -14.78 -8.75 11.92
CA MET A 115 -14.61 -7.40 11.35
C MET A 115 -14.61 -7.46 9.81
N SER A 116 -13.97 -8.49 9.23
CA SER A 116 -14.03 -8.77 7.79
C SER A 116 -13.72 -7.54 6.94
N CYS A 117 -12.66 -6.81 7.30
CA CYS A 117 -12.30 -5.56 6.63
C CYS A 117 -11.60 -5.75 5.29
N ALA A 118 -11.14 -6.96 4.96
CA ALA A 118 -10.59 -7.24 3.64
C ALA A 118 -11.66 -7.11 2.57
N LYS A 119 -11.28 -6.60 1.42
CA LYS A 119 -12.13 -6.40 0.24
C LYS A 119 -11.39 -6.86 -1.00
N GLY A 120 -12.12 -7.13 -2.07
CA GLY A 120 -11.53 -7.53 -3.34
C GLY A 120 -12.40 -7.16 -4.52
N VAL A 121 -11.78 -7.14 -5.68
CA VAL A 121 -12.40 -6.84 -6.96
C VAL A 121 -12.30 -8.07 -7.85
N ASP A 122 -13.43 -8.71 -8.16
CA ASP A 122 -13.48 -9.81 -9.09
C ASP A 122 -13.58 -9.32 -10.54
N ASN A 123 -13.06 -10.15 -11.44
CA ASN A 123 -13.25 -9.97 -12.87
C ASN A 123 -12.74 -8.61 -13.39
N TYR A 124 -11.72 -8.03 -12.73
CA TYR A 124 -11.10 -6.78 -13.18
C TYR A 124 -10.31 -6.98 -14.46
N LEU A 125 -10.52 -6.12 -15.46
CA LEU A 125 -9.81 -6.17 -16.73
C LEU A 125 -8.49 -5.40 -16.65
N LEU A 126 -7.38 -6.09 -16.77
CA LEU A 126 -6.05 -5.47 -16.82
C LEU A 126 -5.82 -4.78 -18.18
N ARG A 127 -5.23 -3.60 -18.14
CA ARG A 127 -5.00 -2.74 -19.32
C ARG A 127 -3.56 -2.65 -19.73
N THR A 128 -2.64 -2.93 -18.81
CA THR A 128 -1.18 -2.77 -19.01
C THR A 128 -0.43 -4.05 -18.69
N GLY A 129 0.88 -4.04 -18.92
CA GLY A 129 1.80 -5.09 -18.50
C GLY A 129 1.61 -6.45 -19.21
N PRO A 130 2.22 -7.51 -18.65
CA PRO A 130 2.26 -8.83 -19.30
C PRO A 130 0.90 -9.55 -19.33
N TYR A 131 -0.06 -9.12 -18.52
CA TYR A 131 -1.39 -9.71 -18.43
C TYR A 131 -2.48 -8.78 -18.98
N ALA A 132 -2.11 -7.78 -19.80
CA ALA A 132 -3.07 -6.88 -20.44
C ALA A 132 -4.10 -7.67 -21.25
N GLY A 133 -5.38 -7.40 -20.99
CA GLY A 133 -6.49 -8.12 -21.59
C GLY A 133 -7.05 -9.28 -20.74
N ASP A 134 -6.32 -9.71 -19.73
CA ASP A 134 -6.79 -10.74 -18.81
C ASP A 134 -7.78 -10.17 -17.77
N ARG A 135 -8.69 -11.03 -17.32
CA ARG A 135 -9.59 -10.73 -16.23
C ARG A 135 -9.13 -11.46 -14.96
N VAL A 136 -8.95 -10.71 -13.90
CA VAL A 136 -8.32 -11.18 -12.68
C VAL A 136 -9.13 -10.85 -11.44
N ILE A 137 -8.77 -11.50 -10.33
CA ILE A 137 -9.18 -11.10 -8.98
C ILE A 137 -8.07 -10.20 -8.42
N VAL A 138 -8.46 -9.06 -7.85
CA VAL A 138 -7.55 -8.16 -7.15
C VAL A 138 -7.92 -8.16 -5.67
N ASP A 139 -6.97 -8.45 -4.80
CA ASP A 139 -7.11 -8.36 -3.35
C ASP A 139 -6.88 -6.90 -2.91
N GLY A 140 -7.90 -6.28 -2.36
CA GLY A 140 -7.87 -4.86 -2.02
C GLY A 140 -8.57 -3.95 -3.04
N PRO A 141 -8.23 -2.63 -3.06
CA PRO A 141 -7.16 -2.01 -2.28
C PRO A 141 -7.55 -1.74 -0.81
N GLU A 142 -6.58 -1.92 0.07
CA GLU A 142 -6.63 -1.44 1.44
C GLU A 142 -6.25 0.06 1.51
N TYR A 143 -6.53 0.74 2.65
CA TYR A 143 -6.18 2.15 2.84
C TYR A 143 -4.71 2.45 2.52
N GLU A 144 -3.79 1.66 3.06
CA GLU A 144 -2.36 1.86 2.84
C GLU A 144 -1.99 1.81 1.34
N THR A 145 -2.62 0.91 0.60
CA THR A 145 -2.45 0.79 -0.85
C THR A 145 -3.07 1.97 -1.59
N ALA A 146 -4.30 2.34 -1.22
CA ALA A 146 -5.01 3.46 -1.84
C ALA A 146 -4.28 4.80 -1.64
N ALA A 147 -3.74 5.04 -0.44
CA ALA A 147 -2.96 6.23 -0.15
C ALA A 147 -1.58 6.21 -0.81
N SER A 148 -0.85 5.10 -0.75
CA SER A 148 0.52 5.03 -1.27
C SER A 148 0.58 5.11 -2.78
N LEU A 149 -0.24 4.33 -3.49
CA LEU A 149 -0.28 4.34 -4.96
C LEU A 149 -1.06 5.54 -5.51
N GLY A 150 -1.99 6.07 -4.72
CA GLY A 150 -2.85 7.18 -5.07
C GLY A 150 -2.27 8.53 -4.65
N SER A 151 -2.74 9.06 -3.55
CA SER A 151 -2.47 10.43 -3.11
C SER A 151 -0.99 10.74 -2.88
N CYS A 152 -0.21 9.81 -2.36
CA CYS A 152 1.24 9.99 -2.17
C CYS A 152 1.97 10.27 -3.49
N ALA A 153 1.51 9.70 -4.60
CA ALA A 153 1.99 9.96 -5.96
C ALA A 153 1.17 11.04 -6.70
N GLY A 154 0.21 11.69 -6.04
CA GLY A 154 -0.70 12.65 -6.66
C GLY A 154 -1.67 12.04 -7.67
N ILE A 155 -1.84 10.72 -7.67
CA ILE A 155 -2.69 9.98 -8.63
C ILE A 155 -4.04 9.70 -7.98
N PHE A 156 -5.06 10.47 -8.34
CA PHE A 156 -6.43 10.29 -7.83
C PHE A 156 -7.28 9.50 -8.84
N ASN A 157 -6.81 8.27 -9.15
CA ASN A 157 -7.43 7.37 -10.12
C ASN A 157 -7.58 5.97 -9.51
N PRO A 158 -8.81 5.53 -9.15
CA PRO A 158 -9.04 4.23 -8.54
C PRO A 158 -8.69 3.06 -9.46
N ASP A 159 -8.90 3.19 -10.77
CA ASP A 159 -8.52 2.15 -11.74
C ASP A 159 -7.00 1.91 -11.75
N PHE A 160 -6.20 2.99 -11.72
CA PHE A 160 -4.75 2.87 -11.58
C PHE A 160 -4.38 2.15 -10.28
N THR A 161 -4.99 2.55 -9.16
CA THR A 161 -4.69 1.95 -7.85
C THR A 161 -4.98 0.45 -7.83
N ILE A 162 -6.12 0.03 -8.36
CA ILE A 162 -6.53 -1.38 -8.42
C ILE A 162 -5.56 -2.18 -9.30
N GLU A 163 -5.23 -1.68 -10.48
CA GLU A 163 -4.33 -2.37 -11.40
C GLU A 163 -2.89 -2.43 -10.87
N ALA A 164 -2.39 -1.33 -10.32
CA ALA A 164 -1.06 -1.29 -9.71
C ALA A 164 -0.97 -2.21 -8.47
N ASN A 165 -2.04 -2.32 -7.67
CA ASN A 165 -2.12 -3.29 -6.57
C ASN A 165 -1.96 -4.72 -7.07
N PHE A 166 -2.70 -5.12 -8.10
CA PHE A 166 -2.57 -6.44 -8.71
C PHE A 166 -1.12 -6.73 -9.12
N TYR A 167 -0.47 -5.77 -9.78
CA TYR A 167 0.91 -5.97 -10.22
C TYR A 167 1.91 -5.98 -9.07
N CYS A 168 1.72 -5.17 -8.04
CA CYS A 168 2.53 -5.23 -6.83
C CYS A 168 2.49 -6.62 -6.19
N ASP A 169 1.30 -7.19 -6.03
CA ASP A 169 1.11 -8.53 -5.47
C ASP A 169 1.74 -9.60 -6.35
N THR A 170 1.49 -9.53 -7.66
CA THR A 170 2.04 -10.46 -8.66
C THR A 170 3.57 -10.44 -8.70
N TYR A 171 4.18 -9.28 -8.59
CA TYR A 171 5.64 -9.10 -8.59
C TYR A 171 6.29 -9.29 -7.22
N GLY A 172 5.49 -9.40 -6.16
CA GLY A 172 6.00 -9.48 -4.78
C GLY A 172 6.56 -8.16 -4.27
N ILE A 173 6.03 -7.03 -4.73
CA ILE A 173 6.42 -5.68 -4.36
C ILE A 173 5.43 -5.15 -3.32
N CYS A 174 5.93 -4.60 -2.21
CA CYS A 174 5.08 -3.97 -1.19
C CYS A 174 4.49 -2.66 -1.74
N THR A 175 3.16 -2.53 -1.75
CA THR A 175 2.45 -1.34 -2.24
C THR A 175 2.85 -0.07 -1.50
N ILE A 176 3.04 -0.16 -0.17
CA ILE A 176 3.45 0.98 0.67
C ILE A 176 4.84 1.46 0.26
N THR A 177 5.81 0.55 0.19
CA THR A 177 7.18 0.85 -0.24
C THR A 177 7.21 1.45 -1.65
N TRP A 178 6.49 0.82 -2.58
CA TRP A 178 6.44 1.29 -3.96
C TRP A 178 5.85 2.69 -4.09
N GLY A 179 4.71 2.96 -3.44
CA GLY A 179 4.08 4.27 -3.51
C GLY A 179 4.94 5.38 -2.89
N THR A 180 5.66 5.09 -1.79
CA THR A 180 6.60 6.06 -1.20
C THR A 180 7.84 6.27 -2.09
N ILE A 181 8.36 5.22 -2.73
CA ILE A 181 9.41 5.35 -3.75
C ILE A 181 8.91 6.25 -4.89
N LEU A 182 7.70 6.00 -5.38
CA LEU A 182 7.09 6.76 -6.47
C LEU A 182 6.93 8.25 -6.09
N GLY A 183 6.40 8.54 -4.90
CA GLY A 183 6.32 9.90 -4.38
C GLY A 183 7.68 10.60 -4.33
N PHE A 184 8.70 9.93 -3.81
CA PHE A 184 10.07 10.46 -3.73
C PHE A 184 10.67 10.77 -5.11
N VAL A 185 10.56 9.85 -6.08
CA VAL A 185 11.13 10.10 -7.43
C VAL A 185 10.35 11.17 -8.19
N MET A 186 9.03 11.27 -7.97
CA MET A 186 8.21 12.33 -8.55
C MET A 186 8.59 13.71 -7.99
N GLU A 187 8.81 13.82 -6.68
CA GLU A 187 9.30 15.07 -6.10
C GLU A 187 10.71 15.41 -6.58
N CYS A 188 11.61 14.44 -6.64
CA CYS A 188 12.94 14.65 -7.23
C CYS A 188 12.87 15.12 -8.70
N TYR A 189 11.87 14.67 -9.45
CA TYR A 189 11.68 15.10 -10.84
C TYR A 189 11.12 16.52 -10.93
N GLU A 190 10.14 16.86 -10.09
CA GLU A 190 9.59 18.23 -9.99
C GLU A 190 10.65 19.26 -9.63
N GLU A 191 11.56 18.89 -8.71
CA GLU A 191 12.67 19.74 -8.25
C GLU A 191 13.91 19.73 -9.17
N GLY A 192 13.82 19.06 -10.33
CA GLY A 192 14.91 18.99 -11.32
C GLY A 192 16.11 18.14 -10.91
N ILE A 193 16.04 17.44 -9.76
CA ILE A 193 17.03 16.45 -9.33
C ILE A 193 17.04 15.25 -10.28
N LEU A 194 15.88 14.84 -10.74
CA LEU A 194 15.68 13.94 -11.87
C LEU A 194 15.18 14.73 -13.09
N ASN A 195 15.45 14.21 -14.27
CA ASN A 195 15.01 14.76 -15.54
C ASN A 195 14.90 13.63 -16.57
N ASP A 196 14.45 13.94 -17.78
CA ASP A 196 14.25 12.96 -18.86
C ASP A 196 15.52 12.13 -19.15
N GLU A 197 16.70 12.77 -19.12
CA GLU A 197 17.97 12.08 -19.35
C GLU A 197 18.27 11.06 -18.24
N ARG A 198 18.11 11.44 -16.98
CA ARG A 198 18.41 10.59 -15.81
C ARG A 198 17.39 9.47 -15.62
N THR A 199 16.17 9.68 -16.08
CA THR A 199 15.08 8.70 -15.99
C THR A 199 14.96 7.81 -17.23
N GLY A 200 15.74 8.11 -18.29
CA GLY A 200 15.62 7.40 -19.57
C GLY A 200 14.37 7.76 -20.36
N GLY A 201 13.87 8.98 -20.19
CA GLY A 201 12.70 9.51 -20.88
C GLY A 201 11.38 9.45 -20.09
N LEU A 202 11.39 8.83 -18.89
CA LEU A 202 10.19 8.79 -18.06
C LEU A 202 9.89 10.17 -17.46
N LYS A 203 8.67 10.64 -17.68
CA LYS A 203 8.18 11.93 -17.15
C LYS A 203 7.48 11.71 -15.81
N LEU A 204 8.23 11.73 -14.74
CA LEU A 204 7.80 11.41 -13.40
C LEU A 204 7.11 12.59 -12.68
N ASN A 205 6.18 13.26 -13.36
CA ASN A 205 5.38 14.30 -12.73
C ASN A 205 4.34 13.68 -11.78
N PHE A 206 4.04 14.35 -10.67
CA PHE A 206 2.92 13.95 -9.83
C PHE A 206 1.63 13.82 -10.65
N GLY A 207 0.86 12.78 -10.38
CA GLY A 207 -0.38 12.48 -11.08
C GLY A 207 -0.24 11.71 -12.40
N ASN A 208 0.97 11.45 -12.88
CA ASN A 208 1.18 10.70 -14.12
C ASN A 208 1.07 9.18 -13.90
N ALA A 209 -0.16 8.67 -13.99
CA ALA A 209 -0.47 7.26 -13.77
C ALA A 209 0.20 6.32 -14.79
N ASP A 210 0.27 6.73 -16.06
CA ASP A 210 0.84 5.91 -17.13
C ASP A 210 2.34 5.65 -16.90
N THR A 211 3.08 6.72 -16.61
CA THR A 211 4.52 6.62 -16.31
C THR A 211 4.77 5.87 -14.99
N ALA A 212 3.90 6.04 -14.00
CA ALA A 212 3.99 5.28 -12.75
C ALA A 212 3.83 3.77 -12.99
N MET A 213 2.87 3.38 -13.83
CA MET A 213 2.66 1.97 -14.19
C MET A 213 3.85 1.43 -15.02
N GLU A 214 4.36 2.19 -15.98
CA GLU A 214 5.54 1.83 -16.76
C GLU A 214 6.75 1.59 -15.85
N LEU A 215 7.00 2.51 -14.91
CA LEU A 215 8.10 2.36 -13.96
C LEU A 215 7.93 1.13 -13.04
N LEU A 216 6.71 0.78 -12.64
CA LEU A 216 6.43 -0.44 -11.89
C LEU A 216 6.83 -1.69 -12.68
N HIS A 217 6.48 -1.75 -13.96
CA HIS A 217 6.87 -2.85 -14.83
C HIS A 217 8.38 -2.91 -15.07
N MET A 218 9.05 -1.77 -15.26
CA MET A 218 10.51 -1.68 -15.37
C MET A 218 11.22 -2.17 -14.10
N LEU A 219 10.71 -1.77 -12.92
CA LEU A 219 11.23 -2.22 -11.63
C LEU A 219 11.14 -3.74 -11.49
N ALA A 220 9.99 -4.32 -11.82
CA ALA A 220 9.77 -5.77 -11.74
C ALA A 220 10.69 -6.57 -12.67
N LYS A 221 11.01 -6.02 -13.84
CA LYS A 221 11.93 -6.63 -14.82
C LYS A 221 13.40 -6.36 -14.52
N GLY A 222 13.72 -5.38 -13.68
CA GLY A 222 15.09 -4.92 -13.44
C GLY A 222 15.68 -4.18 -14.65
N GLU A 223 14.88 -3.33 -15.31
CA GLU A 223 15.24 -2.59 -16.51
C GLU A 223 15.26 -1.08 -16.29
N GLY A 224 16.09 -0.38 -17.04
CA GLY A 224 16.11 1.09 -17.10
C GLY A 224 16.16 1.77 -15.72
N PHE A 225 15.37 2.82 -15.55
CA PHE A 225 15.26 3.52 -14.29
C PHE A 225 14.63 2.68 -13.16
N GLY A 226 13.92 1.59 -13.51
CA GLY A 226 13.39 0.63 -12.55
C GLY A 226 14.47 0.00 -11.67
N VAL A 227 15.69 -0.19 -12.18
CA VAL A 227 16.84 -0.66 -11.38
C VAL A 227 17.19 0.34 -10.27
N THR A 228 17.21 1.62 -10.60
CA THR A 228 17.49 2.70 -9.65
C THR A 228 16.36 2.81 -8.61
N ALA A 229 15.11 2.82 -9.04
CA ALA A 229 13.95 2.86 -8.14
C ALA A 229 13.92 1.65 -7.19
N GLY A 230 14.33 0.47 -7.66
CA GLY A 230 14.41 -0.75 -6.87
C GLY A 230 15.44 -0.73 -5.73
N LEU A 231 16.33 0.25 -5.68
CA LEU A 231 17.26 0.44 -4.56
C LEU A 231 16.56 0.92 -3.28
N GLY A 232 15.37 1.52 -3.39
CA GLY A 232 14.65 2.14 -2.29
C GLY A 232 15.09 3.57 -1.99
N VAL A 233 14.26 4.30 -1.25
CA VAL A 233 14.44 5.75 -1.00
C VAL A 233 15.78 6.06 -0.33
N ARG A 234 16.20 5.26 0.66
CA ARG A 234 17.46 5.48 1.38
C ARG A 234 18.68 5.43 0.45
N ALA A 235 18.76 4.42 -0.40
CA ALA A 235 19.90 4.28 -1.30
C ALA A 235 19.88 5.34 -2.40
N MET A 236 18.69 5.68 -2.91
CA MET A 236 18.55 6.73 -3.93
C MET A 236 18.98 8.10 -3.41
N LYS A 237 18.53 8.53 -2.22
CA LYS A 237 18.91 9.83 -1.66
C LYS A 237 20.42 9.97 -1.48
N LEU A 238 21.10 8.92 -1.03
CA LEU A 238 22.55 8.91 -0.87
C LEU A 238 23.24 9.00 -2.24
N MET A 239 22.83 8.14 -3.18
CA MET A 239 23.39 8.11 -4.53
C MET A 239 23.19 9.44 -5.29
N PHE A 240 22.01 10.05 -5.19
CA PHE A 240 21.73 11.33 -5.87
C PHE A 240 22.56 12.47 -5.26
N GLY A 241 22.76 12.48 -3.94
CA GLY A 241 23.66 13.42 -3.27
C GLY A 241 25.12 13.23 -3.68
N GLU A 242 25.65 11.99 -3.67
CA GLU A 242 27.01 11.67 -4.10
C GLU A 242 27.28 12.03 -5.57
N LYS A 243 26.29 11.89 -6.44
CA LYS A 243 26.38 12.31 -7.85
C LYS A 243 26.24 13.82 -8.05
N GLY A 244 25.97 14.60 -6.99
CA GLY A 244 25.74 16.03 -7.10
C GLY A 244 24.46 16.39 -7.87
N TRP A 245 23.46 15.49 -7.91
CA TRP A 245 22.20 15.75 -8.60
C TRP A 245 21.27 16.65 -7.79
N GLY A 246 21.36 16.62 -6.48
CA GLY A 246 20.57 17.45 -5.57
C GLY A 246 21.34 17.74 -4.26
N ASP A 247 20.87 18.75 -3.54
CA ASP A 247 21.39 19.06 -2.21
C ASP A 247 21.16 17.89 -1.24
N PRO A 248 22.19 17.32 -0.60
CA PRO A 248 22.05 16.20 0.32
C PRO A 248 21.06 16.44 1.47
N LYS A 249 21.00 17.70 1.98
CA LYS A 249 20.07 18.04 3.05
C LYS A 249 18.64 17.98 2.58
N PHE A 250 18.36 18.58 1.41
CA PHE A 250 17.02 18.53 0.80
C PHE A 250 16.58 17.09 0.51
N LEU A 251 17.47 16.29 -0.10
CA LEU A 251 17.22 14.87 -0.36
C LEU A 251 16.92 14.08 0.91
N PHE A 252 17.57 14.45 2.03
CA PHE A 252 17.29 13.83 3.31
C PHE A 252 15.93 14.24 3.87
N ASP A 253 15.58 15.53 3.73
CA ASP A 253 14.32 16.08 4.25
C ASP A 253 13.08 15.51 3.54
N ILE A 254 13.15 15.23 2.22
CA ILE A 254 12.04 14.67 1.45
C ILE A 254 11.97 13.13 1.47
N ALA A 255 12.97 12.45 2.01
CA ALA A 255 13.06 11.00 2.02
C ALA A 255 12.23 10.39 3.14
N MET A 256 11.01 9.97 2.83
CA MET A 256 10.08 9.36 3.78
C MET A 256 10.44 7.90 4.08
N GLU A 257 11.56 7.70 4.78
CA GLU A 257 12.05 6.40 5.20
C GLU A 257 12.68 6.43 6.59
N ASN A 258 12.68 5.31 7.28
CA ASN A 258 13.47 5.11 8.50
C ASN A 258 14.18 3.76 8.45
N LYS A 259 15.50 3.78 8.67
CA LYS A 259 16.37 2.59 8.63
C LYS A 259 16.28 1.81 7.32
N GLY A 260 15.94 2.48 6.22
CA GLY A 260 15.83 1.90 4.88
C GLY A 260 14.50 1.24 4.57
N LEU A 261 13.48 1.49 5.38
CA LEU A 261 12.10 1.10 5.09
C LEU A 261 11.23 2.35 4.99
N GLU A 262 10.52 2.47 3.91
CA GLU A 262 9.62 3.57 3.59
C GLU A 262 8.46 3.65 4.60
N TYR A 263 7.97 4.87 4.88
CA TYR A 263 6.91 5.10 5.87
C TYR A 263 5.55 4.54 5.44
N SER A 264 4.75 4.16 6.43
CA SER A 264 3.32 3.93 6.28
C SER A 264 2.59 5.23 5.94
N GLN A 265 1.43 5.10 5.31
CA GLN A 265 0.72 6.22 4.69
C GLN A 265 -0.12 7.02 5.69
N TYR A 266 0.54 7.63 6.65
CA TYR A 266 -0.07 8.53 7.64
C TYR A 266 0.81 9.75 7.85
N VAL A 267 0.24 10.94 7.67
CA VAL A 267 0.87 12.18 8.15
C VAL A 267 0.73 12.20 9.66
N SER A 268 1.83 12.03 10.37
CA SER A 268 1.81 11.84 11.83
C SER A 268 1.98 13.14 12.64
N LYS A 269 1.79 14.30 12.01
CA LYS A 269 2.01 15.63 12.63
C LYS A 269 1.23 15.86 13.92
N GLU A 270 0.03 15.29 14.03
CA GLU A 270 -0.86 15.45 15.17
C GLU A 270 -0.62 14.40 16.28
N SER A 271 0.25 13.41 16.04
CA SER A 271 0.49 12.32 16.99
C SER A 271 1.98 12.17 17.31
N LEU A 272 2.41 12.82 18.40
CA LEU A 272 3.79 12.71 18.90
C LEU A 272 4.20 11.27 19.19
N ALA A 273 3.28 10.44 19.68
CA ALA A 273 3.52 9.03 19.95
C ALA A 273 3.78 8.25 18.65
N GLN A 274 3.03 8.53 17.60
CA GLN A 274 3.24 7.92 16.28
C GLN A 274 4.54 8.39 15.63
N GLN A 275 4.85 9.69 15.72
CA GLN A 275 6.13 10.24 15.26
C GLN A 275 7.31 9.57 15.95
N GLY A 276 7.25 9.49 17.29
CA GLY A 276 8.28 8.79 18.09
C GLY A 276 8.40 7.33 17.72
N GLY A 277 7.28 6.64 17.51
CA GLY A 277 7.25 5.27 17.02
C GLY A 277 7.95 5.11 15.67
N TYR A 278 7.62 5.93 14.70
CA TYR A 278 8.24 5.90 13.36
C TYR A 278 9.74 6.27 13.37
N ALA A 279 10.15 7.19 14.25
CA ALA A 279 11.56 7.54 14.42
C ALA A 279 12.39 6.40 15.03
N LEU A 280 11.79 5.57 15.87
CA LEU A 280 12.46 4.48 16.58
C LEU A 280 12.40 3.15 15.83
N THR A 281 11.33 2.90 15.09
CA THR A 281 11.10 1.65 14.37
C THR A 281 11.00 1.91 12.87
N ASN A 282 11.29 0.89 12.08
CA ASN A 282 11.20 0.91 10.63
C ASN A 282 9.87 0.30 10.17
N LYS A 283 8.79 0.85 10.64
CA LYS A 283 7.46 0.38 10.19
C LYS A 283 6.89 1.28 9.10
#